data_cbef8f64fd7c887d6c94123be8acc67a
#
_entry.id   cbef8f64fd7c887d6c94123be8acc67a
#
_cell.length_a   1.000
_cell.length_b   1.000
_cell.length_c   1.000
_cell.angle_alpha   90.00
_cell.angle_beta   90.00
_cell.angle_gamma   90.00
#
_symmetry.space_group_name_H-M   'P 1'
#
loop_
_entity.id
_entity.type
_entity.pdbx_description
1 polymer ?
#
loop_
_entity_poly.entity_id
_entity_poly.type
_entity_poly.pdbx_seq_one_letter_code
_entity_poly.pdbx_strand_id
1 'polypeptide(L)'
;LPLVIGVGVCNTVRSFLPWSSAGLKWPNDVRIDGRKVAGILVESPGPGVYLAGIGLNVNQVDFPEDLAIEPTSLMLETADRLRRADVFDRLMDALDDALDMLERGDLLPAYRSLLEGRGAEVQLEDGRRGVMKDVDASGGLVLETGTGVIVVHSGDVSLRPPPA
;
A
#
# COMPACT_ATOMS: atom_id res chain seq x y z
N LEU A 1 -0.16 7.42 10.68
CA LEU A 1 0.80 6.32 10.78
C LEU A 1 0.69 5.31 9.62
N PRO A 2 -0.52 4.90 9.11
CA PRO A 2 -0.60 3.97 7.97
C PRO A 2 0.20 4.42 6.74
N LEU A 3 0.23 5.72 6.44
CA LEU A 3 1.00 6.26 5.31
C LEU A 3 2.51 6.05 5.49
N VAL A 4 3.04 6.25 6.71
CA VAL A 4 4.46 6.02 7.04
C VAL A 4 4.82 4.57 6.74
N ILE A 5 4.04 3.63 7.29
CA ILE A 5 4.30 2.20 7.15
C ILE A 5 4.17 1.79 5.68
N GLY A 6 3.14 2.30 4.98
CA GLY A 6 2.97 2.05 3.54
C GLY A 6 4.20 2.45 2.73
N VAL A 7 4.71 3.67 2.93
CA VAL A 7 5.92 4.16 2.25
C VAL A 7 7.13 3.30 2.60
N GLY A 8 7.35 3.00 3.89
CA GLY A 8 8.47 2.16 4.33
C GLY A 8 8.45 0.75 3.72
N VAL A 9 7.28 0.07 3.75
CA VAL A 9 7.14 -1.27 3.15
C VAL A 9 7.32 -1.23 1.64
N CYS A 10 6.73 -0.25 0.95
CA CYS A 10 6.89 -0.10 -0.50
C CYS A 10 8.35 0.17 -0.90
N ASN A 11 9.05 1.02 -0.15
CA ASN A 11 10.47 1.30 -0.38
C ASN A 11 11.35 0.07 -0.08
N THR A 12 11.00 -0.73 0.93
CA THR A 12 11.64 -2.03 1.17
C THR A 12 11.51 -2.93 -0.05
N VAL A 13 10.31 -3.12 -0.57
CA VAL A 13 10.07 -3.93 -1.78
C VAL A 13 10.90 -3.41 -2.95
N ARG A 14 10.87 -2.10 -3.20
CA ARG A 14 11.64 -1.47 -4.29
C ARG A 14 13.16 -1.61 -4.15
N SER A 15 13.68 -1.73 -2.93
CA SER A 15 15.11 -1.94 -2.72
C SER A 15 15.61 -3.29 -3.22
N PHE A 16 14.74 -4.31 -3.22
CA PHE A 16 15.03 -5.63 -3.80
C PHE A 16 14.64 -5.73 -5.27
N LEU A 17 13.76 -4.86 -5.73
CA LEU A 17 13.16 -4.86 -7.07
C LEU A 17 13.13 -3.45 -7.66
N PRO A 18 14.28 -2.82 -7.91
CA PRO A 18 14.34 -1.42 -8.33
C PRO A 18 13.73 -1.16 -9.72
N TRP A 19 13.55 -2.22 -10.51
CA TRP A 19 12.91 -2.17 -11.84
C TRP A 19 11.39 -2.43 -11.80
N SER A 20 10.82 -2.76 -10.64
CA SER A 20 9.41 -3.12 -10.53
C SER A 20 8.50 -1.88 -10.45
N SER A 21 7.24 -2.07 -10.82
CA SER A 21 6.16 -1.12 -10.61
C SER A 21 5.53 -1.26 -9.22
N ALA A 22 6.35 -1.52 -8.17
CA ALA A 22 5.82 -1.63 -6.82
C ALA A 22 5.15 -0.31 -6.39
N GLY A 23 3.93 -0.41 -5.89
CA GLY A 23 3.08 0.70 -5.51
C GLY A 23 2.17 0.41 -4.32
N LEU A 24 1.44 1.44 -3.90
CA LEU A 24 0.53 1.40 -2.77
C LEU A 24 -0.91 1.37 -3.27
N LYS A 25 -1.64 0.31 -2.97
CA LYS A 25 -3.10 0.31 -3.10
C LYS A 25 -3.71 0.73 -1.78
N TRP A 26 -4.39 1.87 -1.79
CA TRP A 26 -5.13 2.34 -0.62
C TRP A 26 -6.19 1.30 -0.18
N PRO A 27 -6.40 1.07 1.13
CA PRO A 27 -5.77 1.78 2.24
C PRO A 27 -4.42 1.18 2.73
N ASN A 28 -4.13 -0.10 2.47
CA ASN A 28 -3.18 -0.85 3.29
C ASN A 28 -2.41 -1.95 2.56
N ASP A 29 -2.46 -2.00 1.23
CA ASP A 29 -1.76 -3.02 0.47
C ASP A 29 -0.55 -2.46 -0.29
N VAL A 30 0.51 -3.26 -0.36
CA VAL A 30 1.62 -3.05 -1.30
C VAL A 30 1.52 -4.08 -2.41
N ARG A 31 1.65 -3.63 -3.64
CA ARG A 31 1.53 -4.47 -4.84
C ARG A 31 2.75 -4.34 -5.75
N ILE A 32 2.96 -5.36 -6.56
CA ILE A 32 3.90 -5.38 -7.67
C ILE A 32 3.11 -5.83 -8.90
N ASP A 33 3.02 -4.97 -9.92
CA ASP A 33 2.24 -5.23 -11.14
C ASP A 33 0.79 -5.71 -10.85
N GLY A 34 0.14 -5.08 -9.87
CA GLY A 34 -1.23 -5.40 -9.44
C GLY A 34 -1.34 -6.58 -8.48
N ARG A 35 -0.29 -7.40 -8.26
CA ARG A 35 -0.25 -8.56 -7.37
C ARG A 35 0.16 -8.14 -5.95
N LYS A 36 -0.54 -8.64 -4.95
CA LYS A 36 -0.30 -8.27 -3.55
C LYS A 36 0.95 -8.94 -2.99
N VAL A 37 1.94 -8.13 -2.59
CA VAL A 37 3.17 -8.59 -1.93
C VAL A 37 3.15 -8.34 -0.42
N ALA A 38 2.40 -7.35 0.06
CA ALA A 38 2.26 -7.09 1.49
C ALA A 38 0.88 -6.52 1.84
N GLY A 39 0.47 -6.78 3.09
CA GLY A 39 -0.67 -6.14 3.74
C GLY A 39 -0.24 -5.50 5.06
N ILE A 40 -0.87 -4.39 5.41
CA ILE A 40 -0.55 -3.58 6.59
C ILE A 40 -1.81 -3.44 7.43
N LEU A 41 -1.69 -3.69 8.74
CA LEU A 41 -2.75 -3.45 9.71
C LEU A 41 -2.22 -2.49 10.77
N VAL A 42 -2.92 -1.39 11.02
CA VAL A 42 -2.57 -0.46 12.09
C VAL A 42 -3.75 -0.33 13.04
N GLU A 43 -3.50 -0.57 14.31
CA GLU A 43 -4.45 -0.48 15.40
C GLU A 43 -3.97 0.54 16.42
N SER A 44 -4.90 1.21 17.09
CA SER A 44 -4.59 2.13 18.19
C SER A 44 -5.33 1.67 19.45
N PRO A 45 -4.67 0.90 20.33
CA PRO A 45 -5.28 0.42 21.58
C PRO A 45 -5.47 1.53 22.63
N GLY A 46 -4.89 2.69 22.42
CA GLY A 46 -5.01 3.83 23.33
C GLY A 46 -4.29 5.09 22.82
N PRO A 47 -4.48 6.23 23.49
CA PRO A 47 -3.89 7.49 23.06
C PRO A 47 -2.36 7.42 22.91
N GLY A 48 -1.85 7.78 21.72
CA GLY A 48 -0.41 7.82 21.44
C GLY A 48 0.26 6.45 21.26
N VAL A 49 -0.50 5.34 21.35
CA VAL A 49 0.01 3.99 21.13
C VAL A 49 -0.53 3.43 19.82
N TYR A 50 0.36 2.90 19.01
CA TYR A 50 0.00 2.28 17.74
C TYR A 50 0.68 0.92 17.62
N LEU A 51 -0.09 -0.07 17.16
CA LEU A 51 0.41 -1.39 16.82
C LEU A 51 0.33 -1.55 15.32
N ALA A 52 1.44 -1.91 14.69
CA ALA A 52 1.52 -2.14 13.27
C ALA A 52 1.83 -3.61 12.98
N GLY A 53 0.90 -4.28 12.31
CA GLY A 53 1.13 -5.60 11.72
C GLY A 53 1.53 -5.45 10.25
N ILE A 54 2.66 -6.00 9.86
CA ILE A 54 3.16 -5.98 8.48
C ILE A 54 3.31 -7.41 8.00
N GLY A 55 2.44 -7.84 7.08
CA GLY A 55 2.52 -9.13 6.42
C GLY A 55 3.21 -9.00 5.07
N LEU A 56 4.55 -9.17 5.01
CA LEU A 56 5.33 -9.14 3.77
C LEU A 56 5.63 -10.56 3.30
N ASN A 57 5.22 -10.89 2.08
CA ASN A 57 5.50 -12.17 1.45
C ASN A 57 6.96 -12.18 0.95
N VAL A 58 7.87 -12.81 1.69
CA VAL A 58 9.30 -12.83 1.33
C VAL A 58 9.63 -14.02 0.43
N ASN A 59 9.47 -15.24 0.94
CA ASN A 59 9.88 -16.48 0.24
C ASN A 59 8.71 -17.44 0.02
N GLN A 60 7.49 -16.98 0.06
CA GLN A 60 6.31 -17.80 -0.16
C GLN A 60 6.14 -18.06 -1.66
N VAL A 61 5.92 -19.30 -2.05
CA VAL A 61 5.72 -19.73 -3.44
C VAL A 61 4.33 -20.32 -3.66
N ASP A 62 3.71 -20.82 -2.60
CA ASP A 62 2.37 -21.41 -2.63
C ASP A 62 1.38 -20.49 -1.92
N PHE A 63 0.27 -20.19 -2.57
CA PHE A 63 -0.81 -19.37 -2.05
C PHE A 63 -2.16 -20.08 -2.24
N PRO A 64 -3.16 -19.80 -1.39
CA PRO A 64 -4.52 -20.28 -1.60
C PRO A 64 -5.07 -19.83 -2.97
N GLU A 65 -5.82 -20.72 -3.65
CA GLU A 65 -6.36 -20.45 -4.98
C GLU A 65 -7.56 -19.49 -4.97
N ASP A 66 -8.24 -19.33 -3.84
CA ASP A 66 -9.48 -18.57 -3.66
C ASP A 66 -9.27 -17.13 -3.18
N LEU A 67 -8.04 -16.59 -3.28
CA LEU A 67 -7.76 -15.21 -2.89
C LEU A 67 -8.39 -14.21 -3.87
N ALA A 68 -9.08 -13.21 -3.32
CA ALA A 68 -9.73 -12.15 -4.10
C ALA A 68 -8.74 -11.28 -4.90
N ILE A 69 -7.47 -11.25 -4.49
CA ILE A 69 -6.38 -10.52 -5.12
C ILE A 69 -5.24 -11.50 -5.34
N GLU A 70 -4.72 -11.54 -6.54
CA GLU A 70 -3.58 -12.38 -6.88
C GLU A 70 -2.37 -12.01 -6.00
N PRO A 71 -1.80 -12.97 -5.25
CA PRO A 71 -0.67 -12.72 -4.39
C PRO A 71 0.65 -12.89 -5.15
N THR A 72 1.71 -12.27 -4.62
CA THR A 72 3.09 -12.55 -5.03
C THR A 72 4.03 -12.48 -3.82
N SER A 73 5.30 -12.76 -4.03
CA SER A 73 6.36 -12.64 -3.01
C SER A 73 7.64 -12.07 -3.62
N LEU A 74 8.52 -11.56 -2.77
CA LEU A 74 9.83 -11.09 -3.23
C LEU A 74 10.59 -12.20 -3.96
N MET A 75 10.52 -13.45 -3.48
CA MET A 75 11.17 -14.60 -4.11
C MET A 75 10.63 -14.88 -5.52
N LEU A 76 9.32 -14.80 -5.73
CA LEU A 76 8.73 -15.01 -7.05
C LEU A 76 9.13 -13.91 -8.04
N GLU A 77 9.28 -12.67 -7.54
CA GLU A 77 9.62 -11.52 -8.39
C GLU A 77 11.13 -11.41 -8.68
N THR A 78 11.99 -11.81 -7.72
CA THR A 78 13.45 -11.78 -7.90
C THR A 78 14.00 -13.06 -8.53
N ALA A 79 13.23 -14.15 -8.50
CA ALA A 79 13.67 -15.53 -8.77
C ALA A 79 14.74 -16.04 -7.78
N ASP A 80 14.99 -15.31 -6.68
CA ASP A 80 16.00 -15.62 -5.68
C ASP A 80 15.39 -15.78 -4.30
N ARG A 81 15.87 -16.75 -3.52
CA ARG A 81 15.52 -16.91 -2.12
C ARG A 81 16.25 -15.88 -1.27
N LEU A 82 15.51 -15.00 -0.61
CA LEU A 82 16.07 -13.94 0.23
C LEU A 82 16.23 -14.39 1.69
N ARG A 83 17.27 -13.89 2.36
CA ARG A 83 17.39 -14.04 3.82
C ARG A 83 16.39 -13.09 4.49
N ARG A 84 15.48 -13.66 5.31
CA ARG A 84 14.47 -12.86 6.00
C ARG A 84 15.06 -11.79 6.92
N ALA A 85 16.25 -12.05 7.50
CA ALA A 85 16.95 -11.07 8.33
C ALA A 85 17.33 -9.83 7.51
N ASP A 86 17.89 -10.01 6.31
CA ASP A 86 18.29 -8.89 5.45
C ASP A 86 17.06 -8.06 5.00
N VAL A 87 15.92 -8.74 4.74
CA VAL A 87 14.66 -8.05 4.42
C VAL A 87 14.13 -7.29 5.64
N PHE A 88 14.24 -7.87 6.84
CA PHE A 88 13.81 -7.22 8.08
C PHE A 88 14.66 -5.98 8.39
N ASP A 89 16.00 -6.09 8.29
CA ASP A 89 16.90 -4.97 8.53
C ASP A 89 16.58 -3.83 7.54
N ARG A 90 16.39 -4.17 6.26
CA ARG A 90 16.02 -3.19 5.24
C ARG A 90 14.64 -2.56 5.48
N LEU A 91 13.69 -3.33 6.04
CA LEU A 91 12.38 -2.81 6.42
C LEU A 91 12.50 -1.80 7.57
N MET A 92 13.32 -2.09 8.58
CA MET A 92 13.53 -1.17 9.69
C MET A 92 14.15 0.14 9.23
N ASP A 93 15.21 0.09 8.40
CA ASP A 93 15.82 1.27 7.80
C ASP A 93 14.80 2.10 7.00
N ALA A 94 13.98 1.45 6.17
CA ALA A 94 12.99 2.13 5.35
C ALA A 94 11.84 2.74 6.17
N LEU A 95 11.49 2.16 7.31
CA LEU A 95 10.52 2.72 8.25
C LEU A 95 11.09 3.96 8.97
N ASP A 96 12.35 3.93 9.37
CA ASP A 96 13.04 5.09 9.96
C ASP A 96 13.12 6.24 8.94
N ASP A 97 13.52 5.95 7.69
CA ASP A 97 13.50 6.92 6.60
C ASP A 97 12.10 7.55 6.37
N ALA A 98 11.04 6.74 6.47
CA ALA A 98 9.67 7.22 6.29
C ALA A 98 9.19 8.08 7.48
N LEU A 99 9.65 7.79 8.70
CA LEU A 99 9.42 8.65 9.88
C LEU A 99 10.12 10.00 9.71
N ASP A 100 11.36 10.00 9.24
CA ASP A 100 12.09 11.21 8.91
C ASP A 100 11.39 12.05 7.82
N MET A 101 10.79 11.39 6.81
CA MET A 101 9.97 12.07 5.80
C MET A 101 8.73 12.73 6.43
N LEU A 102 8.10 12.07 7.42
CA LEU A 102 6.97 12.66 8.14
C LEU A 102 7.37 13.94 8.87
N GLU A 103 8.50 13.92 9.58
CA GLU A 103 9.01 15.07 10.32
C GLU A 103 9.36 16.26 9.41
N ARG A 104 9.88 15.97 8.22
CA ARG A 104 10.21 16.99 7.20
C ARG A 104 9.02 17.47 6.37
N GLY A 105 7.86 16.82 6.46
CA GLY A 105 6.68 17.14 5.65
C GLY A 105 6.70 16.53 4.24
N ASP A 106 7.63 15.62 3.94
CA ASP A 106 7.81 15.00 2.63
C ASP A 106 7.03 13.69 2.45
N LEU A 107 6.43 13.16 3.52
CA LEU A 107 5.76 11.87 3.51
C LEU A 107 4.57 11.82 2.52
N LEU A 108 3.70 12.83 2.55
CA LEU A 108 2.51 12.82 1.71
C LEU A 108 2.84 12.91 0.20
N PRO A 109 3.77 13.76 -0.25
CA PRO A 109 4.28 13.70 -1.62
C PRO A 109 4.86 12.34 -2.00
N ALA A 110 5.66 11.70 -1.10
CA ALA A 110 6.21 10.37 -1.33
C ALA A 110 5.10 9.32 -1.47
N TYR A 111 4.14 9.29 -0.55
CA TYR A 111 2.99 8.37 -0.61
C TYR A 111 2.22 8.53 -1.93
N ARG A 112 1.93 9.76 -2.33
CA ARG A 112 1.21 10.09 -3.57
C ARG A 112 1.94 9.60 -4.83
N SER A 113 3.26 9.63 -4.82
CA SER A 113 4.07 9.12 -5.94
C SER A 113 4.02 7.60 -6.08
N LEU A 114 3.71 6.90 -5.00
CA LEU A 114 3.59 5.44 -4.92
C LEU A 114 2.15 4.95 -5.09
N LEU A 115 1.16 5.85 -4.99
CA LEU A 115 -0.26 5.51 -4.97
C LEU A 115 -0.74 5.01 -6.34
N GLU A 116 -1.21 3.75 -6.38
CA GLU A 116 -1.83 3.16 -7.55
C GLU A 116 -3.25 3.69 -7.79
N GLY A 117 -3.67 3.69 -9.04
CA GLY A 117 -5.06 3.98 -9.43
C GLY A 117 -5.45 5.45 -9.39
N ARG A 118 -4.53 6.40 -9.26
CA ARG A 118 -4.84 7.83 -9.42
C ARG A 118 -5.38 8.11 -10.83
N GLY A 119 -6.54 8.77 -10.90
CA GLY A 119 -7.26 9.01 -12.14
C GLY A 119 -8.14 7.86 -12.62
N ALA A 120 -8.09 6.69 -11.96
CA ALA A 120 -8.93 5.57 -12.30
C ALA A 120 -10.31 5.64 -11.63
N GLU A 121 -11.31 5.05 -12.28
CA GLU A 121 -12.61 4.79 -11.68
C GLU A 121 -12.49 3.69 -10.63
N VAL A 122 -13.05 3.94 -9.45
CA VAL A 122 -13.05 3.01 -8.33
C VAL A 122 -14.45 2.81 -7.80
N GLN A 123 -14.68 1.65 -7.19
CA GLN A 123 -15.90 1.34 -6.46
C GLN A 123 -15.57 1.04 -5.00
N LEU A 124 -16.28 1.69 -4.08
CA LEU A 124 -16.25 1.41 -2.65
C LEU A 124 -17.09 0.17 -2.32
N GLU A 125 -16.84 -0.42 -1.14
CA GLU A 125 -17.62 -1.56 -0.64
C GLU A 125 -19.12 -1.26 -0.52
N ASP A 126 -19.51 -0.03 -0.20
CA ASP A 126 -20.89 0.42 -0.10
C ASP A 126 -21.55 0.68 -1.46
N GLY A 127 -20.85 0.39 -2.56
CA GLY A 127 -21.34 0.53 -3.92
C GLY A 127 -21.16 1.92 -4.54
N ARG A 128 -20.75 2.94 -3.79
CA ARG A 128 -20.42 4.26 -4.35
C ARG A 128 -19.28 4.17 -5.33
N ARG A 129 -19.34 4.98 -6.39
CA ARG A 129 -18.32 5.05 -7.44
C ARG A 129 -17.77 6.46 -7.57
N GLY A 130 -16.52 6.56 -7.97
CA GLY A 130 -15.89 7.84 -8.25
C GLY A 130 -14.52 7.67 -8.88
N VAL A 131 -13.93 8.78 -9.31
CA VAL A 131 -12.57 8.82 -9.81
C VAL A 131 -11.63 9.11 -8.65
N MET A 132 -10.66 8.24 -8.42
CA MET A 132 -9.63 8.45 -7.40
C MET A 132 -8.76 9.66 -7.78
N LYS A 133 -8.79 10.69 -6.96
CA LYS A 133 -8.00 11.91 -7.23
C LYS A 133 -6.70 11.91 -6.44
N ASP A 134 -6.78 11.66 -5.13
CA ASP A 134 -5.64 11.83 -4.24
C ASP A 134 -5.86 11.14 -2.88
N VAL A 135 -4.88 11.31 -2.01
CA VAL A 135 -5.00 11.07 -0.57
C VAL A 135 -4.76 12.39 0.16
N ASP A 136 -5.61 12.72 1.11
CA ASP A 136 -5.49 13.94 1.91
C ASP A 136 -4.43 13.81 3.04
N ALA A 137 -4.19 14.89 3.76
CA ALA A 137 -3.20 14.93 4.84
C ALA A 137 -3.54 14.00 6.03
N SER A 138 -4.79 13.58 6.18
CA SER A 138 -5.23 12.63 7.21
C SER A 138 -5.10 11.15 6.77
N GLY A 139 -4.77 10.92 5.49
CA GLY A 139 -4.71 9.59 4.88
C GLY A 139 -6.03 9.13 4.27
N GLY A 140 -7.03 10.00 4.22
CA GLY A 140 -8.32 9.72 3.57
C GLY A 140 -8.20 9.74 2.06
N LEU A 141 -8.87 8.79 1.39
CA LEU A 141 -8.94 8.71 -0.06
C LEU A 141 -9.90 9.77 -0.60
N VAL A 142 -9.43 10.62 -1.48
CA VAL A 142 -10.21 11.68 -2.14
C VAL A 142 -10.78 11.17 -3.45
N LEU A 143 -12.12 11.09 -3.54
CA LEU A 143 -12.84 10.66 -4.73
C LEU A 143 -13.70 11.80 -5.30
N GLU A 144 -13.65 11.95 -6.61
CA GLU A 144 -14.61 12.78 -7.35
C GLU A 144 -15.77 11.89 -7.83
N THR A 145 -16.97 12.19 -7.37
CA THR A 145 -18.20 11.46 -7.70
C THR A 145 -19.12 12.34 -8.54
N GLY A 146 -20.21 11.77 -9.09
CA GLY A 146 -21.23 12.53 -9.81
C GLY A 146 -21.93 13.61 -8.96
N THR A 147 -21.80 13.57 -7.62
CA THR A 147 -22.43 14.53 -6.68
C THR A 147 -21.40 15.46 -6.03
N GLY A 148 -20.13 15.34 -6.37
CA GLY A 148 -19.04 16.18 -5.82
C GLY A 148 -17.88 15.37 -5.28
N VAL A 149 -16.99 16.03 -4.55
CA VAL A 149 -15.80 15.41 -3.94
C VAL A 149 -16.16 14.85 -2.56
N ILE A 150 -15.77 13.60 -2.31
CA ILE A 150 -15.89 12.95 -1.00
C ILE A 150 -14.53 12.48 -0.51
N VAL A 151 -14.36 12.36 0.81
CA VAL A 151 -13.19 11.77 1.46
C VAL A 151 -13.61 10.50 2.18
N VAL A 152 -12.88 9.41 1.95
CA VAL A 152 -13.15 8.09 2.54
C VAL A 152 -11.98 7.72 3.44
N HIS A 153 -12.26 7.40 4.71
CA HIS A 153 -11.22 7.09 5.70
C HIS A 153 -11.08 5.60 6.01
N SER A 154 -12.03 4.76 5.58
CA SER A 154 -12.02 3.31 5.83
C SER A 154 -12.80 2.57 4.74
N GLY A 155 -12.60 1.26 4.66
CA GLY A 155 -13.21 0.38 3.68
C GLY A 155 -12.24 -0.03 2.57
N ASP A 156 -12.60 -1.06 1.81
CA ASP A 156 -11.82 -1.49 0.65
C ASP A 156 -12.27 -0.76 -0.62
N VAL A 157 -11.34 -0.60 -1.53
CA VAL A 157 -11.53 0.07 -2.82
C VAL A 157 -11.16 -0.90 -3.93
N SER A 158 -12.11 -1.21 -4.78
CA SER A 158 -11.85 -2.02 -5.97
C SER A 158 -11.47 -1.12 -7.15
N LEU A 159 -10.25 -1.28 -7.64
CA LEU A 159 -9.83 -0.75 -8.94
C LEU A 159 -10.48 -1.65 -10.00
N ARG A 160 -11.55 -1.20 -10.61
CA ARG A 160 -12.14 -1.92 -11.75
C ARG A 160 -11.59 -1.33 -13.05
N PRO A 161 -11.26 -2.19 -14.04
CA PRO A 161 -11.15 -1.70 -15.40
C PRO A 161 -12.51 -1.11 -15.82
N PRO A 162 -12.54 -0.04 -16.64
CA PRO A 162 -13.79 0.45 -17.20
C PRO A 162 -14.51 -0.70 -17.92
N PRO A 163 -15.87 -0.75 -17.86
CA PRO A 163 -16.60 -1.72 -18.66
C PRO A 163 -16.25 -1.56 -20.13
N ALA A 164 -15.98 -2.67 -20.78
CA ALA A 164 -15.72 -2.74 -22.22
C ALA A 164 -16.92 -2.25 -23.02
#